data_80ed214e2504a6203636560a1b1913c4
#
_entry.id   80ed214e2504a6203636560a1b1913c4
#
_cell.length_a   1.000
_cell.length_b   1.000
_cell.length_c   1.000
_cell.angle_alpha   90.00
_cell.angle_beta   90.00
_cell.angle_gamma   90.00
#
_symmetry.space_group_name_H-M   'P 1'
#
loop_
_entity.id
_entity.type
_entity.pdbx_description
1 polymer ?
#
loop_
_entity_poly.entity_id
_entity_poly.type
_entity_poly.pdbx_seq_one_letter_code
_entity_poly.pdbx_strand_id
1 'polypeptide(L)'
;MTVLVEEEKIKMCEINFLCVHKGYREYKMAALLISEVTRRVNLRDKWQAIYTSGKTLPTPFCRATYYHRSLDPKKLIEIKFSALQQGQTLAMVKKLYAVPEEVTLP
;
A
#
# COMPACT_ATOMS: atom_id res chain seq x y z
N MET A 1 7.43 -9.26 -13.75
CA MET A 1 6.19 -10.08 -13.72
C MET A 1 5.56 -10.17 -15.11
N THR A 2 4.64 -11.12 -15.33
CA THR A 2 3.81 -11.21 -16.53
C THR A 2 2.38 -10.93 -16.12
N VAL A 3 1.74 -10.00 -16.79
CA VAL A 3 0.35 -9.60 -16.52
C VAL A 3 -0.49 -10.00 -17.72
N LEU A 4 -1.67 -10.57 -17.46
CA LEU A 4 -2.66 -10.85 -18.48
C LEU A 4 -3.57 -9.63 -18.59
N VAL A 5 -3.57 -9.00 -19.75
CA VAL A 5 -4.44 -7.86 -20.07
C VAL A 5 -5.34 -8.32 -21.22
N GLU A 6 -6.63 -8.45 -20.93
CA GLU A 6 -7.55 -9.15 -21.84
C GLU A 6 -7.05 -10.56 -22.14
N GLU A 7 -6.63 -10.86 -23.36
CA GLU A 7 -6.07 -12.17 -23.76
C GLU A 7 -4.55 -12.13 -23.99
N GLU A 8 -3.92 -10.97 -23.84
CA GLU A 8 -2.49 -10.79 -24.09
C GLU A 8 -1.65 -10.88 -22.82
N LYS A 9 -0.53 -11.60 -22.92
CA LYS A 9 0.48 -11.70 -21.84
C LYS A 9 1.55 -10.62 -22.03
N ILE A 10 1.49 -9.59 -21.20
CA ILE A 10 2.43 -8.47 -21.25
C ILE A 10 3.48 -8.63 -20.13
N LYS A 11 4.75 -8.54 -20.49
CA LYS A 11 5.86 -8.52 -19.52
C LYS A 11 6.03 -7.12 -18.97
N MET A 12 5.74 -6.92 -17.68
CA MET A 12 5.83 -5.62 -16.99
C MET A 12 6.84 -5.66 -15.86
N CYS A 13 7.31 -4.48 -15.47
CA CYS A 13 8.03 -4.27 -14.22
C CYS A 13 7.05 -3.89 -13.12
N GLU A 14 7.13 -4.54 -11.98
CA GLU A 14 6.44 -4.09 -10.77
C GLU A 14 7.34 -3.12 -10.01
N ILE A 15 6.85 -1.92 -9.75
CA ILE A 15 7.54 -0.91 -8.95
C ILE A 15 6.98 -0.94 -7.55
N ASN A 16 7.86 -1.17 -6.57
CA ASN A 16 7.49 -1.26 -5.17
C ASN A 16 8.54 -0.58 -4.28
N PHE A 17 8.17 -0.20 -3.06
CA PHE A 17 9.06 0.39 -2.05
C PHE A 17 9.79 1.66 -2.49
N LEU A 18 9.28 2.38 -3.50
CA LEU A 18 9.86 3.66 -3.91
C LEU A 18 9.74 4.67 -2.77
N CYS A 19 10.88 5.11 -2.26
CA CYS A 19 10.92 6.08 -1.17
C CYS A 19 12.13 6.98 -1.28
N VAL A 20 12.01 8.19 -0.74
CA VAL A 20 13.10 9.17 -0.63
C VAL A 20 13.31 9.48 0.84
N HIS A 21 14.56 9.43 1.27
CA HIS A 21 14.95 9.79 2.62
C HIS A 21 14.44 11.19 3.00
N LYS A 22 13.97 11.34 4.21
CA LYS A 22 13.33 12.54 4.74
C LYS A 22 14.09 13.84 4.44
N GLY A 23 15.41 13.84 4.61
CA GLY A 23 16.28 15.00 4.38
C GLY A 23 16.47 15.41 2.91
N TYR A 24 15.99 14.59 1.94
CA TYR A 24 16.16 14.86 0.50
C TYR A 24 14.84 15.11 -0.23
N ARG A 25 13.72 15.16 0.49
CA ARG A 25 12.38 15.28 -0.15
C ARG A 25 12.17 16.61 -0.84
N GLU A 26 12.81 17.68 -0.39
CA GLU A 26 12.71 19.02 -0.96
C GLU A 26 13.49 19.19 -2.26
N TYR A 27 14.42 18.28 -2.57
CA TYR A 27 15.30 18.36 -3.73
C TYR A 27 14.78 17.65 -4.98
N LYS A 28 13.49 17.39 -5.08
CA LYS A 28 12.85 16.68 -6.21
C LYS A 28 13.48 15.30 -6.53
N MET A 29 14.12 14.69 -5.54
CA MET A 29 14.83 13.41 -5.71
C MET A 29 13.90 12.25 -6.13
N ALA A 30 12.61 12.33 -5.82
CA ALA A 30 11.65 11.33 -6.29
C ALA A 30 11.58 11.26 -7.82
N ALA A 31 11.54 12.40 -8.51
CA ALA A 31 11.52 12.44 -9.97
C ALA A 31 12.80 11.86 -10.57
N LEU A 32 13.96 12.22 -10.00
CA LEU A 32 15.25 11.67 -10.43
C LEU A 32 15.32 10.15 -10.23
N LEU A 33 14.84 9.66 -9.09
CA LEU A 33 14.80 8.22 -8.79
C LEU A 33 13.88 7.46 -9.76
N ILE A 34 12.71 8.01 -10.08
CA ILE A 34 11.79 7.43 -11.06
C ILE A 34 12.45 7.37 -12.44
N SER A 35 13.11 8.44 -12.88
CA SER A 35 13.81 8.47 -14.16
C SER A 35 14.91 7.42 -14.24
N GLU A 36 15.71 7.26 -13.19
CA GLU A 36 16.79 6.28 -13.14
C GLU A 36 16.25 4.83 -13.10
N VAL A 37 15.20 4.57 -12.35
CA VAL A 37 14.53 3.25 -12.33
C VAL A 37 13.98 2.94 -13.74
N THR A 38 13.32 3.90 -14.38
CA THR A 38 12.80 3.74 -15.75
C THR A 38 13.91 3.40 -16.72
N ARG A 39 15.02 4.14 -16.68
CA ARG A 39 16.19 3.86 -17.53
C ARG A 39 16.71 2.43 -17.35
N ARG A 40 16.85 1.97 -16.10
CA ARG A 40 17.32 0.60 -15.80
C ARG A 40 16.36 -0.48 -16.25
N VAL A 41 15.07 -0.23 -16.17
CA VAL A 41 14.01 -1.14 -16.62
C VAL A 41 14.02 -1.24 -18.13
N ASN A 42 14.17 -0.11 -18.84
CA ASN A 42 14.24 -0.08 -20.30
C ASN A 42 15.49 -0.81 -20.83
N LEU A 43 16.62 -0.73 -20.13
CA LEU A 43 17.82 -1.51 -20.47
C LEU A 43 17.61 -3.03 -20.38
N ARG A 44 16.56 -3.48 -19.72
CA ARG A 44 16.15 -4.89 -19.62
C ARG A 44 15.00 -5.24 -20.59
N ASP A 45 14.79 -4.40 -21.60
CA ASP A 45 13.73 -4.54 -22.58
C ASP A 45 12.33 -4.66 -21.94
N LYS A 46 12.06 -3.80 -20.95
CA LYS A 46 10.75 -3.65 -20.30
C LYS A 46 10.30 -2.21 -20.43
N TRP A 47 9.11 -2.04 -20.99
CA TRP A 47 8.57 -0.72 -21.35
C TRP A 47 7.30 -0.38 -20.57
N GLN A 48 6.68 -1.36 -19.92
CA GLN A 48 5.50 -1.19 -19.09
C GLN A 48 5.84 -1.44 -17.63
N ALA A 49 5.21 -0.65 -16.75
CA ALA A 49 5.32 -0.80 -15.32
C ALA A 49 3.95 -0.74 -14.66
N ILE A 50 3.80 -1.49 -13.58
CA ILE A 50 2.62 -1.46 -12.73
C ILE A 50 3.04 -1.06 -11.32
N TYR A 51 2.26 -0.22 -10.68
CA TYR A 51 2.49 0.22 -9.31
C TYR A 51 1.18 0.62 -8.63
N THR A 52 1.19 0.64 -7.31
CA THR A 52 0.08 1.08 -6.48
C THR A 52 0.43 2.34 -5.71
N SER A 53 -0.56 3.15 -5.40
CA SER A 53 -0.40 4.36 -4.60
C SER A 53 -1.53 4.48 -3.58
N GLY A 54 -1.19 4.86 -2.34
CA GLY A 54 -2.18 5.22 -1.33
C GLY A 54 -2.85 6.56 -1.58
N LYS A 55 -2.30 7.38 -2.49
CA LYS A 55 -2.94 8.63 -2.95
C LYS A 55 -3.63 8.39 -4.27
N THR A 56 -4.77 9.05 -4.47
CA THR A 56 -5.49 8.99 -5.75
C THR A 56 -4.61 9.51 -6.87
N LEU A 57 -4.41 8.68 -7.88
CA LEU A 57 -3.70 9.04 -9.10
C LEU A 57 -4.66 9.74 -10.08
N PRO A 58 -4.16 10.62 -10.96
CA PRO A 58 -5.01 11.33 -11.92
C PRO A 58 -5.77 10.39 -12.85
N THR A 59 -5.13 9.33 -13.34
CA THR A 59 -5.69 8.37 -14.29
C THR A 59 -5.38 6.93 -13.87
N PRO A 60 -5.99 6.44 -12.75
CA PRO A 60 -5.78 5.06 -12.34
C PRO A 60 -6.57 4.13 -13.27
N PHE A 61 -6.02 2.97 -13.62
CA PHE A 61 -6.78 1.96 -14.36
C PHE A 61 -7.72 1.14 -13.46
N CYS A 62 -7.45 1.06 -12.14
CA CYS A 62 -8.36 0.49 -11.17
C CYS A 62 -8.14 1.11 -9.77
N ARG A 63 -9.13 0.89 -8.90
CA ARG A 63 -9.06 1.26 -7.49
C ARG A 63 -9.42 0.06 -6.64
N ALA A 64 -8.69 -0.10 -5.53
CA ALA A 64 -8.98 -1.13 -4.53
C ALA A 64 -9.29 -0.47 -3.18
N THR A 65 -10.22 -1.05 -2.45
CA THR A 65 -10.52 -0.65 -1.07
C THR A 65 -9.90 -1.65 -0.12
N TYR A 66 -9.09 -1.14 0.81
CA TYR A 66 -8.48 -1.96 1.86
C TYR A 66 -9.38 -1.98 3.08
N TYR A 67 -9.68 -3.17 3.57
CA TYR A 67 -10.41 -3.39 4.81
C TYR A 67 -9.46 -3.92 5.88
N HIS A 68 -9.55 -3.37 7.08
CA HIS A 68 -8.71 -3.76 8.20
C HIS A 68 -9.56 -4.33 9.32
N ARG A 69 -9.12 -5.46 9.88
CA ARG A 69 -9.68 -6.07 11.08
C ARG A 69 -8.63 -6.03 12.18
N SER A 70 -8.84 -5.21 13.21
CA SER A 70 -7.94 -5.09 14.33
C SER A 70 -7.99 -6.36 15.19
N LEU A 71 -6.86 -7.01 15.41
CA LEU A 71 -6.70 -8.17 16.28
C LEU A 71 -6.27 -7.77 17.69
N ASP A 72 -5.39 -6.79 17.83
CA ASP A 72 -4.98 -6.19 19.09
C ASP A 72 -5.11 -4.66 19.04
N PRO A 73 -6.31 -4.13 19.35
CA PRO A 73 -6.55 -2.70 19.30
C PRO A 73 -5.67 -1.89 20.26
N LYS A 74 -5.33 -2.46 21.43
CA LYS A 74 -4.49 -1.78 22.42
C LYS A 74 -3.11 -1.48 21.83
N LYS A 75 -2.45 -2.49 21.28
CA LYS A 75 -1.13 -2.36 20.66
C LYS A 75 -1.15 -1.42 19.48
N LEU A 76 -2.19 -1.48 18.63
CA LEU A 76 -2.32 -0.60 17.46
C LEU A 76 -2.45 0.89 17.86
N ILE A 77 -3.10 1.17 18.99
CA ILE A 77 -3.20 2.54 19.55
C ILE A 77 -1.86 2.97 20.17
N GLU A 78 -1.21 2.09 20.92
CA GLU A 78 0.11 2.38 21.52
C GLU A 78 1.16 2.77 20.50
N ILE A 79 1.21 2.05 19.36
CA ILE A 79 2.14 2.34 18.24
C ILE A 79 1.64 3.44 17.31
N LYS A 80 0.52 4.10 17.62
CA LYS A 80 -0.09 5.18 16.82
C LYS A 80 -0.50 4.77 15.41
N PHE A 81 -0.75 3.49 15.16
CA PHE A 81 -1.35 3.01 13.91
C PHE A 81 -2.82 3.39 13.82
N SER A 82 -3.54 3.31 14.93
CA SER A 82 -4.92 3.78 15.07
C SER A 82 -5.05 4.73 16.25
N ALA A 83 -6.12 5.52 16.28
CA ALA A 83 -6.45 6.44 17.35
C ALA A 83 -7.86 6.18 17.85
N LEU A 84 -8.11 6.50 19.13
CA LEU A 84 -9.46 6.49 19.68
C LEU A 84 -10.26 7.65 19.07
N GLN A 85 -11.48 7.37 18.65
CA GLN A 85 -12.40 8.39 18.20
C GLN A 85 -12.97 9.16 19.40
N GLN A 86 -13.48 10.34 19.15
CA GLN A 86 -14.09 11.16 20.19
C GLN A 86 -15.24 10.39 20.90
N GLY A 87 -15.19 10.29 22.22
CA GLY A 87 -16.16 9.53 23.01
C GLY A 87 -15.92 8.01 23.09
N GLN A 88 -14.89 7.48 22.43
CA GLN A 88 -14.52 6.07 22.56
C GLN A 88 -13.50 5.84 23.66
N THR A 89 -13.70 4.76 24.43
CA THR A 89 -12.73 4.26 25.40
C THR A 89 -12.02 3.02 24.84
N LEU A 90 -10.82 2.75 25.35
CA LEU A 90 -10.08 1.54 24.97
C LEU A 90 -10.87 0.25 25.28
N ALA A 91 -11.65 0.26 26.38
CA ALA A 91 -12.50 -0.88 26.75
C ALA A 91 -13.60 -1.15 25.70
N MET A 92 -14.24 -0.09 25.19
CA MET A 92 -15.25 -0.20 24.13
C MET A 92 -14.63 -0.74 22.84
N VAL A 93 -13.45 -0.25 22.46
CA VAL A 93 -12.76 -0.69 21.25
C VAL A 93 -12.31 -2.15 21.36
N LYS A 94 -11.80 -2.57 22.53
CA LYS A 94 -11.46 -3.98 22.78
C LYS A 94 -12.68 -4.89 22.66
N LYS A 95 -13.84 -4.48 23.22
CA LYS A 95 -15.09 -5.26 23.12
C LYS A 95 -15.57 -5.34 21.66
N LEU A 96 -15.49 -4.24 20.91
CA LEU A 96 -15.90 -4.18 19.49
C LEU A 96 -15.06 -5.12 18.61
N TYR A 97 -13.76 -5.22 18.88
CA TYR A 97 -12.83 -6.04 18.13
C TYR A 97 -12.44 -7.34 18.85
N ALA A 98 -13.24 -7.81 19.79
CA ALA A 98 -13.02 -9.10 20.42
C ALA A 98 -12.99 -10.22 19.38
N VAL A 99 -11.98 -11.08 19.47
CA VAL A 99 -11.88 -12.25 18.60
C VAL A 99 -12.62 -13.39 19.30
N PRO A 100 -13.55 -14.10 18.63
CA PRO A 100 -14.21 -15.26 19.21
C PRO A 100 -13.20 -16.39 19.47
N GLU A 101 -13.41 -17.17 20.52
CA GLU A 101 -12.52 -18.31 20.88
C GLU A 101 -12.53 -19.40 19.82
N GLU A 102 -13.67 -19.62 19.18
CA GLU A 102 -13.78 -20.56 18.06
C GLU A 102 -13.97 -19.81 16.74
N VAL A 103 -13.06 -20.03 15.80
CA VAL A 103 -13.16 -19.54 14.42
C VAL A 103 -13.76 -20.66 13.58
N THR A 104 -15.06 -20.60 13.31
CA THR A 104 -15.68 -21.43 12.28
C THR A 104 -15.30 -20.87 10.91
N LEU A 105 -14.47 -21.59 10.19
CA LEU A 105 -14.22 -21.30 8.78
C LEU A 105 -15.45 -21.74 7.96
N PRO A 106 -15.86 -20.96 6.97
CA PRO A 106 -16.94 -21.33 6.07
C PRO A 106 -16.58 -22.51 5.18
#